data_a2e1444e82e5a18f6f12dd20695d21cb
#
_entry.id   a2e1444e82e5a18f6f12dd20695d21cb
#
_cell.length_a   1.000
_cell.length_b   1.000
_cell.length_c   1.000
_cell.angle_alpha   90.00
_cell.angle_beta   90.00
_cell.angle_gamma   90.00
#
_symmetry.space_group_name_H-M   'P 1'
#
loop_
_entity.id
_entity.type
_entity.pdbx_description
1 polymer ?
#
loop_
_entity_poly.entity_id
_entity_poly.type
_entity_poly.pdbx_seq_one_letter_code
_entity_poly.pdbx_strand_id
1 'polypeptide(L)'
;MKLFKIIVFTFLFTTFYNCKKEPKKEPKKEIKKTIPVKKDSIEIKKIKEAIIEQPWDSLNHKNVKAFLTEYGRQNKETIVVINTKFGKIKLRLFKETPLHRASFIFLSKIGYFDTTVFHRIAGEMAIQGGESDGQESTDIKNKYKNFRIPAEISNKRKHVYGSLALARQLDYNPYKKSNPFNFYIISDKKGAPHLDGEYTVFGRVISGYSTVRKISKVETGRSEWPVIDIPMKIEIVK
;
A
#
# COMPACT_ATOMS: atom_id res chain seq x y z
N MET A 1 36.54 12.25 -50.08
CA MET A 1 36.60 11.25 -51.16
C MET A 1 37.12 9.94 -50.55
N LYS A 2 36.24 9.05 -50.10
CA LYS A 2 36.53 7.61 -49.85
C LYS A 2 35.20 6.86 -49.86
N LEU A 3 35.08 5.94 -50.80
CA LEU A 3 33.93 5.10 -51.11
C LEU A 3 33.62 4.13 -49.97
N PHE A 4 32.34 3.97 -49.65
CA PHE A 4 31.82 2.89 -48.81
C PHE A 4 31.19 1.82 -49.71
N LYS A 5 31.75 0.61 -49.64
CA LYS A 5 31.26 -0.57 -50.37
C LYS A 5 30.06 -1.16 -49.66
N ILE A 6 28.95 -1.30 -50.38
CA ILE A 6 27.75 -2.05 -50.00
C ILE A 6 27.98 -3.53 -50.31
N ILE A 7 27.89 -4.38 -49.30
CA ILE A 7 27.84 -5.84 -49.49
C ILE A 7 26.38 -6.27 -49.31
N VAL A 8 25.77 -6.71 -50.40
CA VAL A 8 24.47 -7.35 -50.48
C VAL A 8 24.67 -8.83 -50.19
N PHE A 9 24.03 -9.36 -49.15
CA PHE A 9 24.01 -10.79 -48.84
C PHE A 9 22.62 -11.33 -49.18
N THR A 10 22.55 -12.01 -50.33
CA THR A 10 21.38 -12.79 -50.79
C THR A 10 21.31 -14.11 -50.01
N PHE A 11 20.26 -14.33 -49.28
CA PHE A 11 20.00 -15.63 -48.64
C PHE A 11 18.89 -16.37 -49.39
N LEU A 12 19.26 -17.53 -49.87
CA LEU A 12 18.48 -18.43 -50.68
C LEU A 12 17.44 -19.19 -49.82
N PHE A 13 16.16 -19.13 -50.19
CA PHE A 13 15.07 -19.89 -49.61
C PHE A 13 15.06 -21.30 -50.22
N THR A 14 15.27 -22.32 -49.40
CA THR A 14 14.95 -23.70 -49.76
C THR A 14 13.77 -24.22 -48.92
N THR A 15 12.66 -24.44 -49.61
CA THR A 15 11.45 -25.07 -49.07
C THR A 15 11.65 -26.58 -49.06
N PHE A 16 11.50 -27.21 -47.90
CA PHE A 16 11.26 -28.64 -47.79
C PHE A 16 9.81 -28.90 -47.34
N TYR A 17 9.02 -29.40 -48.28
CA TYR A 17 7.77 -30.14 -48.04
C TYR A 17 8.13 -31.52 -47.48
N ASN A 18 7.59 -31.90 -46.33
CA ASN A 18 7.47 -33.29 -46.01
C ASN A 18 6.11 -33.60 -45.36
N CYS A 19 5.40 -34.48 -46.00
CA CYS A 19 4.05 -34.95 -45.69
C CYS A 19 4.09 -36.23 -44.84
N LYS A 20 3.05 -36.44 -43.97
CA LYS A 20 2.54 -37.70 -43.40
C LYS A 20 3.10 -38.13 -42.03
N LYS A 21 2.25 -38.32 -41.03
CA LYS A 21 1.17 -39.30 -40.78
C LYS A 21 0.60 -39.08 -39.39
N GLU A 22 -0.71 -39.07 -39.25
CA GLU A 22 -1.40 -39.17 -37.95
C GLU A 22 -1.24 -40.56 -37.34
N PRO A 23 -1.11 -40.70 -36.03
CA PRO A 23 -1.44 -41.92 -35.30
C PRO A 23 -2.74 -41.75 -34.49
N LYS A 24 -3.50 -42.84 -34.54
CA LYS A 24 -4.83 -43.11 -33.99
C LYS A 24 -4.91 -42.81 -32.48
N LYS A 25 -6.06 -42.23 -32.07
CA LYS A 25 -6.53 -42.11 -30.70
C LYS A 25 -6.82 -43.46 -30.06
N GLU A 26 -6.20 -43.73 -28.92
CA GLU A 26 -6.67 -44.69 -27.93
C GLU A 26 -7.34 -43.98 -26.77
N PRO A 27 -8.41 -44.50 -26.13
CA PRO A 27 -9.14 -43.81 -25.09
C PRO A 27 -8.45 -44.00 -23.75
N LYS A 28 -7.98 -42.88 -23.14
CA LYS A 28 -7.52 -42.88 -21.75
C LYS A 28 -8.70 -42.74 -20.79
N LYS A 29 -8.81 -43.74 -19.91
CA LYS A 29 -9.75 -43.82 -18.79
C LYS A 29 -9.70 -42.56 -17.93
N GLU A 30 -10.84 -41.91 -17.75
CA GLU A 30 -11.09 -40.86 -16.75
C GLU A 30 -10.96 -41.44 -15.33
N ILE A 31 -9.95 -41.02 -14.62
CA ILE A 31 -9.88 -41.18 -13.15
C ILE A 31 -10.45 -39.89 -12.55
N LYS A 32 -11.72 -39.90 -12.17
CA LYS A 32 -12.32 -38.87 -11.31
C LYS A 32 -11.69 -38.93 -9.93
N LYS A 33 -10.71 -38.10 -9.68
CA LYS A 33 -10.31 -37.72 -8.31
C LYS A 33 -11.12 -36.50 -7.91
N THR A 34 -12.17 -36.70 -7.16
CA THR A 34 -12.86 -35.68 -6.40
C THR A 34 -11.93 -35.15 -5.30
N ILE A 35 -11.39 -33.97 -5.51
CA ILE A 35 -10.71 -33.20 -4.46
C ILE A 35 -11.80 -32.48 -3.69
N PRO A 36 -11.87 -32.57 -2.35
CA PRO A 36 -12.86 -31.83 -1.57
C PRO A 36 -12.51 -30.34 -1.65
N VAL A 37 -13.39 -29.56 -2.26
CA VAL A 37 -13.32 -28.09 -2.26
C VAL A 37 -13.53 -27.63 -0.84
N LYS A 38 -12.48 -27.09 -0.24
CA LYS A 38 -12.48 -26.58 1.14
C LYS A 38 -13.47 -25.43 1.29
N LYS A 39 -14.18 -25.42 2.40
CA LYS A 39 -15.11 -24.36 2.84
C LYS A 39 -14.50 -22.95 2.82
N ASP A 40 -13.19 -22.85 2.94
CA ASP A 40 -12.44 -21.59 2.98
C ASP A 40 -12.56 -20.74 1.70
N SER A 41 -12.71 -21.38 0.52
CA SER A 41 -12.83 -20.65 -0.75
C SER A 41 -14.21 -19.99 -0.94
N ILE A 42 -15.26 -20.54 -0.32
CA ILE A 42 -16.61 -19.98 -0.36
C ILE A 42 -16.73 -18.78 0.58
N GLU A 43 -16.05 -18.84 1.73
CA GLU A 43 -16.05 -17.77 2.70
C GLU A 43 -15.25 -16.55 2.19
N ILE A 44 -14.09 -16.77 1.56
CA ILE A 44 -13.31 -15.74 0.88
C ILE A 44 -14.08 -15.10 -0.28
N LYS A 45 -14.85 -15.91 -1.04
CA LYS A 45 -15.68 -15.41 -2.13
C LYS A 45 -16.85 -14.56 -1.61
N LYS A 46 -17.53 -15.00 -0.53
CA LYS A 46 -18.57 -14.21 0.15
C LYS A 46 -18.07 -12.92 0.77
N ILE A 47 -16.86 -12.92 1.34
CA ILE A 47 -16.22 -11.71 1.87
C ILE A 47 -15.86 -10.77 0.72
N LYS A 48 -15.36 -11.27 -0.40
CA LYS A 48 -15.11 -10.46 -1.61
C LYS A 48 -16.39 -9.91 -2.23
N GLU A 49 -17.45 -10.71 -2.33
CA GLU A 49 -18.76 -10.27 -2.85
C GLU A 49 -19.43 -9.26 -1.90
N ALA A 50 -19.37 -9.43 -0.58
CA ALA A 50 -19.87 -8.46 0.39
C ALA A 50 -19.10 -7.12 0.38
N ILE A 51 -17.85 -7.12 -0.08
CA ILE A 51 -17.05 -5.90 -0.31
C ILE A 51 -17.44 -5.23 -1.64
N ILE A 52 -17.96 -5.98 -2.62
CA ILE A 52 -18.34 -5.50 -3.97
C ILE A 52 -19.73 -4.85 -3.97
N GLU A 53 -20.62 -5.20 -3.06
CA GLU A 53 -21.99 -4.65 -2.99
C GLU A 53 -22.12 -3.33 -2.20
N GLN A 54 -21.03 -2.71 -1.79
CA GLN A 54 -21.11 -1.38 -1.17
C GLN A 54 -21.22 -0.29 -2.25
N PRO A 55 -22.12 0.70 -2.11
CA PRO A 55 -22.34 1.76 -3.10
C PRO A 55 -21.16 2.73 -3.30
N TRP A 56 -19.96 2.30 -2.94
CA TRP A 56 -18.71 3.06 -2.86
C TRP A 56 -17.66 2.59 -3.86
N ASP A 57 -18.08 1.96 -4.98
CA ASP A 57 -17.17 1.38 -5.99
C ASP A 57 -16.20 2.38 -6.63
N SER A 58 -16.39 3.69 -6.40
CA SER A 58 -15.44 4.71 -6.82
C SER A 58 -15.31 5.82 -5.78
N LEU A 59 -14.42 5.65 -4.81
CA LEU A 59 -14.06 6.73 -3.90
C LEU A 59 -13.41 7.88 -4.66
N ASN A 60 -13.92 9.08 -4.46
CA ASN A 60 -13.44 10.31 -5.08
C ASN A 60 -13.66 11.51 -4.15
N HIS A 61 -13.24 12.69 -4.59
CA HIS A 61 -13.32 13.92 -3.81
C HIS A 61 -14.75 14.34 -3.39
N LYS A 62 -15.80 13.83 -4.05
CA LYS A 62 -17.20 14.17 -3.74
C LYS A 62 -17.78 13.28 -2.64
N ASN A 63 -17.42 12.00 -2.61
CA ASN A 63 -18.03 11.01 -1.72
C ASN A 63 -17.14 10.56 -0.54
N VAL A 64 -15.84 10.83 -0.58
CA VAL A 64 -14.85 10.35 0.41
C VAL A 64 -15.21 10.72 1.85
N LYS A 65 -15.69 11.95 2.09
CA LYS A 65 -16.05 12.39 3.45
C LYS A 65 -17.26 11.59 3.99
N ALA A 66 -18.31 11.42 3.20
CA ALA A 66 -19.50 10.65 3.59
C ALA A 66 -19.12 9.18 3.84
N PHE A 67 -18.37 8.58 2.92
CA PHE A 67 -17.88 7.20 3.07
C PHE A 67 -17.07 7.02 4.36
N LEU A 68 -16.02 7.81 4.58
CA LEU A 68 -15.16 7.65 5.75
C LEU A 68 -15.88 7.94 7.06
N THR A 69 -16.88 8.83 7.05
CA THR A 69 -17.71 9.11 8.22
C THR A 69 -18.52 7.86 8.59
N GLU A 70 -19.23 7.27 7.63
CA GLU A 70 -20.04 6.08 7.86
C GLU A 70 -19.19 4.86 8.17
N TYR A 71 -18.11 4.64 7.41
CA TYR A 71 -17.16 3.56 7.66
C TYR A 71 -16.55 3.65 9.06
N GLY A 72 -16.16 4.85 9.48
CA GLY A 72 -15.59 5.08 10.81
C GLY A 72 -16.58 4.93 11.95
N ARG A 73 -17.89 5.11 11.70
CA ARG A 73 -18.96 4.81 12.67
C ARG A 73 -19.12 3.31 12.91
N GLN A 74 -18.98 2.52 11.84
CA GLN A 74 -19.07 1.06 11.90
C GLN A 74 -17.76 0.42 12.38
N ASN A 75 -16.62 1.03 12.10
CA ASN A 75 -15.28 0.52 12.42
C ASN A 75 -14.60 1.43 13.44
N LYS A 76 -14.73 1.09 14.72
CA LYS A 76 -14.31 1.95 15.85
C LYS A 76 -12.91 1.64 16.36
N GLU A 77 -12.20 0.71 15.74
CA GLU A 77 -10.87 0.28 16.16
C GLU A 77 -9.90 1.46 16.21
N THR A 78 -9.04 1.45 17.22
CA THR A 78 -8.06 2.52 17.48
C THR A 78 -6.65 1.98 17.67
N ILE A 79 -6.48 0.68 17.76
CA ILE A 79 -5.17 0.07 17.98
C ILE A 79 -4.81 -0.78 16.76
N VAL A 80 -3.63 -0.52 16.22
CA VAL A 80 -3.05 -1.30 15.12
C VAL A 80 -1.62 -1.67 15.45
N VAL A 81 -1.14 -2.77 14.87
CA VAL A 81 0.24 -3.24 15.01
C VAL A 81 0.83 -3.41 13.62
N ILE A 82 1.92 -2.71 13.34
CA ILE A 82 2.73 -2.92 12.15
C ILE A 82 3.80 -3.96 12.48
N ASN A 83 3.77 -5.09 11.81
CA ASN A 83 4.76 -6.15 11.93
C ASN A 83 5.82 -5.98 10.83
N THR A 84 7.09 -6.02 11.20
CA THR A 84 8.25 -5.93 10.28
C THR A 84 9.33 -6.92 10.68
N LYS A 85 10.32 -7.13 9.81
CA LYS A 85 11.53 -7.92 10.14
C LYS A 85 12.34 -7.34 11.32
N PHE A 86 12.16 -6.06 11.66
CA PHE A 86 12.85 -5.39 12.78
C PHE A 86 12.08 -5.47 14.10
N GLY A 87 10.83 -5.96 14.07
CA GLY A 87 9.93 -6.07 15.21
C GLY A 87 8.57 -5.41 14.96
N LYS A 88 7.83 -5.24 16.05
CA LYS A 88 6.46 -4.70 16.02
C LYS A 88 6.44 -3.23 16.42
N ILE A 89 5.57 -2.45 15.75
CA ILE A 89 5.25 -1.07 16.12
C ILE A 89 3.76 -1.02 16.44
N LYS A 90 3.40 -0.78 17.70
CA LYS A 90 2.01 -0.64 18.13
C LYS A 90 1.61 0.82 18.12
N LEU A 91 0.53 1.12 17.41
CA LEU A 91 0.02 2.47 17.20
C LEU A 91 -1.35 2.62 17.87
N ARG A 92 -1.61 3.83 18.39
CA ARG A 92 -2.95 4.29 18.76
C ARG A 92 -3.40 5.34 17.77
N LEU A 93 -4.52 5.12 17.10
CA LEU A 93 -5.19 6.08 16.23
C LEU A 93 -6.10 6.98 17.06
N PHE A 94 -6.16 8.26 16.72
CA PHE A 94 -6.95 9.24 17.47
C PHE A 94 -8.41 9.23 17.04
N LYS A 95 -9.32 9.28 18.01
CA LYS A 95 -10.77 9.40 17.77
C LYS A 95 -11.15 10.77 17.21
N GLU A 96 -10.36 11.78 17.54
CA GLU A 96 -10.54 13.18 17.15
C GLU A 96 -10.14 13.47 15.68
N THR A 97 -9.59 12.48 14.99
CA THR A 97 -9.32 12.52 13.56
C THR A 97 -10.07 11.37 12.86
N PRO A 98 -11.41 11.38 12.90
CA PRO A 98 -12.23 10.24 12.50
C PRO A 98 -12.05 9.84 11.04
N LEU A 99 -11.82 10.79 10.11
CA LEU A 99 -11.63 10.48 8.70
C LEU A 99 -10.30 9.79 8.44
N HIS A 100 -9.21 10.29 9.03
CA HIS A 100 -7.87 9.67 8.91
C HIS A 100 -7.85 8.29 9.55
N ARG A 101 -8.43 8.15 10.76
CA ARG A 101 -8.57 6.87 11.42
C ARG A 101 -9.35 5.87 10.56
N ALA A 102 -10.52 6.27 10.05
CA ALA A 102 -11.36 5.43 9.21
C ALA A 102 -10.65 5.00 7.93
N SER A 103 -9.93 5.91 7.27
CA SER A 103 -9.17 5.62 6.06
C SER A 103 -8.04 4.62 6.32
N PHE A 104 -7.30 4.80 7.41
CA PHE A 104 -6.21 3.88 7.75
C PHE A 104 -6.74 2.47 8.08
N ILE A 105 -7.83 2.37 8.84
CA ILE A 105 -8.50 1.08 9.13
C ILE A 105 -9.06 0.46 7.85
N PHE A 106 -9.67 1.25 6.95
CA PHE A 106 -10.19 0.77 5.67
C PHE A 106 -9.09 0.14 4.82
N LEU A 107 -7.99 0.88 4.57
CA LEU A 107 -6.88 0.39 3.77
C LEU A 107 -6.17 -0.81 4.41
N SER A 108 -6.10 -0.86 5.74
CA SER A 108 -5.58 -2.03 6.46
C SER A 108 -6.49 -3.26 6.28
N LYS A 109 -7.82 -3.09 6.36
CA LYS A 109 -8.76 -4.22 6.22
C LYS A 109 -8.82 -4.79 4.81
N ILE A 110 -8.63 -3.96 3.78
CA ILE A 110 -8.54 -4.46 2.39
C ILE A 110 -7.14 -5.00 2.04
N GLY A 111 -6.20 -5.00 3.00
CA GLY A 111 -4.86 -5.56 2.80
C GLY A 111 -3.89 -4.65 2.05
N TYR A 112 -4.23 -3.37 1.80
CA TYR A 112 -3.36 -2.48 1.03
C TYR A 112 -1.95 -2.38 1.61
N PHE A 113 -1.83 -2.09 2.91
CA PHE A 113 -0.52 -1.89 3.52
C PHE A 113 0.32 -3.17 3.58
N ASP A 114 -0.32 -4.34 3.55
CA ASP A 114 0.38 -5.64 3.54
C ASP A 114 1.13 -5.89 2.22
N THR A 115 0.77 -5.15 1.15
CA THR A 115 1.44 -5.18 -0.16
C THR A 115 2.53 -4.10 -0.30
N THR A 116 2.85 -3.36 0.77
CA THR A 116 3.73 -2.19 0.73
C THR A 116 4.93 -2.31 1.66
N VAL A 117 5.85 -1.37 1.52
CA VAL A 117 7.10 -1.30 2.31
C VAL A 117 7.24 0.07 3.00
N PHE A 118 8.17 0.16 3.95
CA PHE A 118 8.75 1.45 4.32
C PHE A 118 9.67 1.90 3.19
N HIS A 119 9.19 2.82 2.37
CA HIS A 119 9.81 3.22 1.11
C HIS A 119 10.69 4.47 1.21
N ARG A 120 10.63 5.22 2.32
CA ARG A 120 11.43 6.42 2.49
C ARG A 120 11.86 6.59 3.94
N ILE A 121 13.16 6.77 4.14
CA ILE A 121 13.76 7.12 5.42
C ILE A 121 14.29 8.54 5.30
N ALA A 122 13.53 9.52 5.78
CA ALA A 122 13.88 10.93 5.69
C ALA A 122 14.92 11.31 6.76
N GLY A 123 16.13 10.84 6.58
CA GLY A 123 17.17 10.94 7.59
C GLY A 123 16.70 10.41 8.94
N GLU A 124 17.09 11.09 10.03
CA GLU A 124 16.60 10.72 11.37
C GLU A 124 15.17 11.24 11.67
N MET A 125 14.60 12.10 10.81
CA MET A 125 13.34 12.80 11.08
C MET A 125 12.13 11.88 11.08
N ALA A 126 11.96 11.04 10.03
CA ALA A 126 10.77 10.23 9.87
C ALA A 126 11.01 8.97 9.03
N ILE A 127 10.26 7.92 9.33
CA ILE A 127 10.13 6.73 8.48
C ILE A 127 8.77 6.77 7.80
N GLN A 128 8.75 6.62 6.47
CA GLN A 128 7.53 6.70 5.65
C GLN A 128 7.24 5.36 5.00
N GLY A 129 5.99 4.91 5.10
CA GLY A 129 5.50 3.64 4.55
C GLY A 129 4.26 3.81 3.69
N GLY A 130 3.87 2.72 3.03
CA GLY A 130 2.64 2.66 2.22
C GLY A 130 2.88 2.86 0.72
N GLU A 131 4.09 2.59 0.22
CA GLU A 131 4.41 2.55 -1.21
C GLU A 131 5.08 1.22 -1.54
N SER A 132 4.99 0.79 -2.79
CA SER A 132 5.69 -0.37 -3.34
C SER A 132 5.63 -0.30 -4.87
N ASP A 133 6.61 -0.90 -5.54
CA ASP A 133 6.62 -1.09 -6.99
C ASP A 133 5.85 -2.36 -7.41
N GLY A 134 5.24 -3.07 -6.46
CA GLY A 134 4.47 -4.28 -6.70
C GLY A 134 3.15 -4.04 -7.45
N GLN A 135 2.77 -4.99 -8.33
CA GLN A 135 1.54 -4.88 -9.12
C GLN A 135 0.29 -4.83 -8.23
N GLU A 136 0.23 -5.63 -7.17
CA GLU A 136 -0.93 -5.70 -6.27
C GLU A 136 -1.20 -4.37 -5.56
N SER A 137 -0.16 -3.71 -5.04
CA SER A 137 -0.27 -2.37 -4.45
C SER A 137 -0.73 -1.33 -5.47
N THR A 138 -0.24 -1.43 -6.70
CA THR A 138 -0.59 -0.56 -7.82
C THR A 138 -2.06 -0.72 -8.20
N ASP A 139 -2.57 -1.93 -8.28
CA ASP A 139 -3.96 -2.23 -8.62
C ASP A 139 -4.94 -1.67 -7.58
N ILE A 140 -4.66 -1.88 -6.28
CA ILE A 140 -5.47 -1.30 -5.21
C ILE A 140 -5.41 0.22 -5.25
N LYS A 141 -4.24 0.80 -5.45
CA LYS A 141 -4.02 2.24 -5.52
C LYS A 141 -4.77 2.87 -6.71
N ASN A 142 -4.76 2.20 -7.87
CA ASN A 142 -5.49 2.63 -9.06
C ASN A 142 -7.01 2.61 -8.87
N LYS A 143 -7.53 1.62 -8.17
CA LYS A 143 -8.96 1.55 -7.81
C LYS A 143 -9.40 2.76 -6.96
N TYR A 144 -8.55 3.22 -6.04
CA TYR A 144 -8.85 4.27 -5.07
C TYR A 144 -8.04 5.56 -5.24
N LYS A 145 -7.35 5.74 -6.37
CA LYS A 145 -6.40 6.86 -6.60
C LYS A 145 -6.99 8.25 -6.50
N ASN A 146 -8.29 8.39 -6.72
CA ASN A 146 -8.97 9.68 -6.83
C ASN A 146 -9.48 10.23 -5.51
N PHE A 147 -9.26 9.53 -4.39
CA PHE A 147 -9.66 10.11 -3.12
C PHE A 147 -8.48 10.75 -2.36
N ARG A 148 -8.78 11.85 -1.69
CA ARG A 148 -7.89 12.53 -0.76
C ARG A 148 -8.69 12.83 0.50
N ILE A 149 -8.09 12.66 1.66
CA ILE A 149 -8.76 12.83 2.93
C ILE A 149 -8.78 14.32 3.27
N PRO A 150 -9.94 14.92 3.58
CA PRO A 150 -10.00 16.29 4.11
C PRO A 150 -9.12 16.44 5.36
N ALA A 151 -8.44 17.57 5.47
CA ALA A 151 -7.54 17.83 6.60
C ALA A 151 -8.30 17.84 7.94
N GLU A 152 -7.69 17.22 8.96
CA GLU A 152 -8.16 17.22 10.36
C GLU A 152 -7.05 17.78 11.28
N ILE A 153 -6.41 18.84 10.82
CA ILE A 153 -5.27 19.51 11.51
C ILE A 153 -5.74 20.14 12.81
N SER A 154 -4.93 20.04 13.86
CA SER A 154 -5.23 20.64 15.16
C SER A 154 -3.94 21.09 15.85
N ASN A 155 -3.98 22.27 16.44
CA ASN A 155 -2.88 22.82 17.24
C ASN A 155 -2.54 21.97 18.48
N LYS A 156 -3.46 21.09 18.91
CA LYS A 156 -3.26 20.18 20.04
C LYS A 156 -2.48 18.91 19.66
N ARG A 157 -2.34 18.62 18.38
CA ARG A 157 -1.65 17.42 17.87
C ARG A 157 -0.41 17.82 17.08
N LYS A 158 0.72 17.65 17.72
CA LYS A 158 2.05 18.08 17.24
C LYS A 158 2.83 16.88 16.68
N HIS A 159 3.78 17.18 15.80
CA HIS A 159 4.74 16.20 15.27
C HIS A 159 5.85 15.93 16.29
N VAL A 160 5.51 15.30 17.39
CA VAL A 160 6.47 14.85 18.40
C VAL A 160 6.98 13.44 18.06
N TYR A 161 8.03 12.99 18.75
CA TYR A 161 8.55 11.63 18.60
C TYR A 161 7.45 10.56 18.69
N GLY A 162 7.38 9.71 17.67
CA GLY A 162 6.36 8.68 17.56
C GLY A 162 5.01 9.14 17.02
N SER A 163 4.82 10.41 16.65
CA SER A 163 3.60 10.86 15.97
C SER A 163 3.42 10.16 14.63
N LEU A 164 2.17 9.74 14.34
CA LEU A 164 1.74 9.14 13.09
C LEU A 164 0.93 10.15 12.29
N ALA A 165 1.32 10.42 11.05
CA ALA A 165 0.63 11.33 10.15
C ALA A 165 0.57 10.76 8.72
N LEU A 166 -0.32 11.32 7.87
CA LEU A 166 -0.35 11.02 6.44
C LEU A 166 0.41 12.08 5.65
N ALA A 167 1.14 11.63 4.63
CA ALA A 167 1.76 12.51 3.66
C ALA A 167 0.70 13.24 2.82
N ARG A 168 1.10 14.30 2.11
CA ARG A 168 0.27 15.00 1.14
C ARG A 168 1.08 15.39 -0.09
N GLN A 169 0.41 15.56 -1.21
CA GLN A 169 1.01 16.23 -2.36
C GLN A 169 1.18 17.71 -2.04
N LEU A 170 2.32 18.27 -2.41
CA LEU A 170 2.62 19.69 -2.20
C LEU A 170 2.06 20.54 -3.34
N ASP A 171 1.97 19.98 -4.56
CA ASP A 171 1.49 20.67 -5.74
C ASP A 171 -0.01 20.97 -5.63
N TYR A 172 -0.37 22.24 -5.72
CA TYR A 172 -1.73 22.78 -5.71
C TYR A 172 -2.71 22.06 -4.76
N ASN A 173 -2.38 22.04 -3.49
CA ASN A 173 -3.23 21.44 -2.44
C ASN A 173 -3.57 22.46 -1.33
N PRO A 174 -4.30 23.55 -1.64
CA PRO A 174 -4.57 24.63 -0.69
C PRO A 174 -5.38 24.17 0.53
N TYR A 175 -6.15 23.10 0.38
CA TYR A 175 -6.94 22.51 1.47
C TYR A 175 -6.17 21.50 2.31
N LYS A 176 -4.86 21.31 2.08
CA LYS A 176 -3.97 20.40 2.82
C LYS A 176 -4.53 18.98 2.94
N LYS A 177 -5.23 18.49 1.89
CA LYS A 177 -5.81 17.14 1.86
C LYS A 177 -4.70 16.09 1.89
N SER A 178 -4.89 15.05 2.70
CA SER A 178 -3.90 13.98 2.87
C SER A 178 -3.99 12.91 1.79
N ASN A 179 -2.85 12.34 1.41
CA ASN A 179 -2.77 11.12 0.63
C ASN A 179 -3.09 9.92 1.55
N PRO A 180 -4.11 9.11 1.25
CA PRO A 180 -4.50 8.00 2.11
C PRO A 180 -3.49 6.85 2.16
N PHE A 181 -2.66 6.74 1.13
CA PHE A 181 -1.77 5.61 0.91
C PHE A 181 -0.42 5.72 1.64
N ASN A 182 0.04 6.94 1.91
CA ASN A 182 1.37 7.17 2.45
C ASN A 182 1.29 7.75 3.86
N PHE A 183 1.76 6.99 4.83
CA PHE A 183 1.90 7.44 6.21
C PHE A 183 3.37 7.62 6.59
N TYR A 184 3.61 8.39 7.65
CA TYR A 184 4.94 8.48 8.24
C TYR A 184 4.86 8.52 9.77
N ILE A 185 5.95 8.06 10.39
CA ILE A 185 6.14 8.08 11.85
C ILE A 185 7.37 8.94 12.14
N ILE A 186 7.22 9.93 13.01
CA ILE A 186 8.34 10.76 13.47
C ILE A 186 9.31 9.91 14.28
N SER A 187 10.55 9.83 13.84
CA SER A 187 11.63 9.06 14.44
C SER A 187 12.65 9.92 15.18
N ASP A 188 12.66 11.25 14.96
CA ASP A 188 13.51 12.18 15.71
C ASP A 188 12.90 12.46 17.10
N LYS A 189 13.73 12.32 18.14
CA LYS A 189 13.34 12.64 19.53
C LYS A 189 12.98 14.11 19.74
N LYS A 190 13.51 15.02 18.91
CA LYS A 190 13.17 16.46 18.92
C LYS A 190 11.81 16.73 18.29
N GLY A 191 11.24 15.75 17.57
CA GLY A 191 10.04 15.94 16.76
C GLY A 191 10.33 16.67 15.45
N ALA A 192 9.25 17.11 14.79
CA ALA A 192 9.31 17.85 13.53
C ALA A 192 8.33 19.05 13.57
N PRO A 193 8.60 20.11 14.39
CA PRO A 193 7.66 21.22 14.58
C PRO A 193 7.32 21.99 13.29
N HIS A 194 8.22 21.98 12.30
CA HIS A 194 7.99 22.63 11.00
C HIS A 194 6.85 21.97 10.17
N LEU A 195 6.40 20.75 10.55
CA LEU A 195 5.26 20.07 9.96
C LEU A 195 3.93 20.40 10.65
N ASP A 196 3.99 21.09 11.81
CA ASP A 196 2.79 21.45 12.56
C ASP A 196 1.92 22.45 11.78
N GLY A 197 0.61 22.19 11.75
CA GLY A 197 -0.31 23.01 10.96
C GLY A 197 -0.30 22.70 9.45
N GLU A 198 0.62 21.83 8.98
CA GLU A 198 0.75 21.45 7.59
C GLU A 198 0.20 20.06 7.29
N TYR A 199 0.29 19.13 8.24
CA TYR A 199 -0.14 17.76 8.08
C TYR A 199 -1.04 17.34 9.25
N THR A 200 -1.92 16.36 8.99
CA THR A 200 -2.78 15.82 10.05
C THR A 200 -2.06 14.70 10.80
N VAL A 201 -1.76 14.96 12.06
CA VAL A 201 -1.34 13.92 13.01
C VAL A 201 -2.59 13.19 13.49
N PHE A 202 -2.72 11.89 13.17
CA PHE A 202 -3.91 11.11 13.45
C PHE A 202 -3.68 9.90 14.38
N GLY A 203 -2.46 9.75 14.88
CA GLY A 203 -2.11 8.69 15.81
C GLY A 203 -0.72 8.87 16.40
N ARG A 204 -0.33 7.86 17.19
CA ARG A 204 1.01 7.82 17.79
C ARG A 204 1.46 6.40 18.09
N VAL A 205 2.76 6.20 18.13
CA VAL A 205 3.38 4.99 18.67
C VAL A 205 3.07 4.90 20.16
N ILE A 206 2.64 3.72 20.63
CA ILE A 206 2.44 3.40 22.05
C ILE A 206 3.36 2.27 22.52
N SER A 207 3.98 1.52 21.58
CA SER A 207 5.01 0.53 21.85
C SER A 207 5.79 0.25 20.57
N GLY A 208 7.06 -0.19 20.69
CA GLY A 208 7.90 -0.50 19.53
C GLY A 208 8.78 0.66 19.06
N TYR A 209 9.05 1.66 19.89
CA TYR A 209 9.97 2.75 19.58
C TYR A 209 11.39 2.27 19.18
N SER A 210 11.84 1.15 19.74
CA SER A 210 13.12 0.53 19.33
C SER A 210 13.08 0.07 17.88
N THR A 211 11.94 -0.46 17.43
CA THR A 211 11.72 -0.87 16.03
C THR A 211 11.72 0.34 15.11
N VAL A 212 11.01 1.43 15.46
CA VAL A 212 11.05 2.70 14.71
C VAL A 212 12.50 3.18 14.54
N ARG A 213 13.28 3.18 15.62
CA ARG A 213 14.69 3.59 15.60
C ARG A 213 15.59 2.66 14.77
N LYS A 214 15.32 1.35 14.76
CA LYS A 214 16.07 0.42 13.89
C LYS A 214 15.80 0.72 12.42
N ILE A 215 14.53 0.95 12.07
CA ILE A 215 14.14 1.29 10.70
C ILE A 215 14.73 2.64 10.27
N SER A 216 14.73 3.66 11.14
CA SER A 216 15.27 4.99 10.80
C SER A 216 16.79 5.03 10.58
N LYS A 217 17.49 3.93 10.86
CA LYS A 217 18.96 3.81 10.71
C LYS A 217 19.39 2.84 9.62
N VAL A 218 18.46 2.32 8.82
CA VAL A 218 18.82 1.44 7.71
C VAL A 218 19.55 2.24 6.63
N GLU A 219 20.40 1.57 5.90
CA GLU A 219 21.07 2.13 4.74
C GLU A 219 20.05 2.46 3.65
N THR A 220 20.21 3.65 3.04
CA THR A 220 19.33 4.15 1.98
C THR A 220 20.11 4.53 0.74
N GLY A 221 19.47 4.40 -0.42
CA GLY A 221 19.95 4.95 -1.68
C GLY A 221 19.77 6.47 -1.76
N ARG A 222 20.10 7.04 -2.93
CA ARG A 222 20.01 8.49 -3.20
C ARG A 222 18.60 9.08 -3.04
N SER A 223 17.55 8.27 -3.25
CA SER A 223 16.14 8.64 -3.10
C SER A 223 15.60 8.49 -1.67
N GLU A 224 16.46 8.26 -0.68
CA GLU A 224 16.08 7.91 0.69
C GLU A 224 15.28 6.59 0.79
N TRP A 225 15.21 5.79 -0.29
CA TRP A 225 14.63 4.46 -0.28
C TRP A 225 15.62 3.48 0.37
N PRO A 226 15.16 2.61 1.29
CA PRO A 226 16.03 1.57 1.88
C PRO A 226 16.67 0.69 0.83
N VAL A 227 17.97 0.39 0.95
CA VAL A 227 18.69 -0.52 0.03
C VAL A 227 18.07 -1.92 0.05
N ILE A 228 17.53 -2.34 1.19
CA ILE A 228 16.83 -3.61 1.35
C ILE A 228 15.41 -3.32 1.82
N ASP A 229 14.43 -3.70 1.04
CA ASP A 229 13.02 -3.50 1.33
C ASP A 229 12.62 -3.94 2.74
N ILE A 230 11.74 -3.14 3.33
CA ILE A 230 11.19 -3.37 4.66
C ILE A 230 9.68 -3.56 4.53
N PRO A 231 9.24 -4.78 4.16
CA PRO A 231 7.81 -5.11 4.09
C PRO A 231 7.14 -4.96 5.44
N MET A 232 5.85 -4.66 5.40
CA MET A 232 5.03 -4.55 6.59
C MET A 232 3.77 -5.40 6.48
N LYS A 233 3.24 -5.80 7.62
CA LYS A 233 1.92 -6.37 7.76
C LYS A 233 1.17 -5.69 8.89
N ILE A 234 -0.06 -5.24 8.62
CA ILE A 234 -0.85 -4.51 9.63
C ILE A 234 -1.90 -5.43 10.24
N GLU A 235 -1.87 -5.54 11.56
CA GLU A 235 -2.89 -6.20 12.37
C GLU A 235 -3.75 -5.15 13.08
N ILE A 236 -5.07 -5.30 13.00
CA ILE A 236 -6.03 -4.47 13.73
C ILE A 236 -6.38 -5.19 15.03
N VAL A 237 -6.13 -4.53 16.16
CA VAL A 237 -6.44 -5.07 17.48
C VAL A 237 -7.86 -4.63 17.88
N LYS A 238 -8.71 -5.61 18.12
CA LYS A 238 -10.10 -5.40 18.60
C LYS A 238 -10.14 -5.01 20.05
#